data_a3d3df3ae90dd3a93c5e593cdf0140ed
#
_entry.id   a3d3df3ae90dd3a93c5e593cdf0140ed
#
_cell.length_a   1.000
_cell.length_b   1.000
_cell.length_c   1.000
_cell.angle_alpha   90.00
_cell.angle_beta   90.00
_cell.angle_gamma   90.00
#
_symmetry.space_group_name_H-M   'P 1'
#
loop_
_entity.id
_entity.type
_entity.pdbx_description
1 polymer ?
#
loop_
_entity_poly.entity_id
_entity_poly.type
_entity_poly.pdbx_seq_one_letter_code
_entity_poly.pdbx_strand_id
1 'polypeptide(L)'
;MKKIKVFSLVLCLGIILTGCNNTQKGAAIGTGGGALLGAIVGKLAGNTAVGAAVGAAVGAGAGAIIGKKMDKAKAQAEAVKNAQVQTVTDANGLQAVKVTFDSGILFSTGSATLAASAKNSLQQFSDVLKSNTGCDVAIQGYTDNQGWKNSTAEQSIQKNKDLSYSRASSVSTYLKSLGVSAAQIKSVNGYGQDNPVADNSTAAGQAQNRRVEIYLYASEAMIKQAEAEAGR
;
A
#
# COMPACT_ATOMS: atom_id res chain seq x y z
N MET A 1 -46.39 51.67 -1.11
CA MET A 1 -45.16 52.00 -0.39
C MET A 1 -44.86 50.88 0.59
N LYS A 2 -44.01 49.94 0.26
CA LYS A 2 -43.32 49.03 1.22
C LYS A 2 -42.05 48.51 0.56
N LYS A 3 -40.91 48.88 1.13
CA LYS A 3 -39.56 48.60 0.64
C LYS A 3 -39.19 47.16 0.92
N ILE A 4 -38.90 46.40 -0.10
CA ILE A 4 -38.34 45.04 0.00
C ILE A 4 -36.83 45.18 0.21
N LYS A 5 -36.33 44.71 1.35
CA LYS A 5 -34.90 44.65 1.63
C LYS A 5 -34.33 43.38 0.98
N VAL A 6 -33.48 43.56 0.00
CA VAL A 6 -32.71 42.50 -0.64
C VAL A 6 -31.60 42.11 0.33
N PHE A 7 -31.61 40.87 0.79
CA PHE A 7 -30.55 40.33 1.64
C PHE A 7 -29.43 39.83 0.71
N SER A 8 -28.31 40.55 0.74
CA SER A 8 -27.12 40.23 -0.03
C SER A 8 -26.44 38.99 0.56
N LEU A 9 -26.42 37.90 -0.18
CA LEU A 9 -25.66 36.68 0.13
C LEU A 9 -24.20 36.93 -0.22
N VAL A 10 -23.36 37.16 0.77
CA VAL A 10 -21.92 37.28 0.60
C VAL A 10 -21.34 35.89 0.39
N LEU A 11 -21.00 35.58 -0.85
CA LEU A 11 -20.25 34.41 -1.24
C LEU A 11 -18.80 34.64 -0.83
N CYS A 12 -18.35 33.99 0.25
CA CYS A 12 -16.93 33.94 0.61
C CYS A 12 -16.16 33.11 -0.39
N LEU A 13 -15.57 33.77 -1.38
CA LEU A 13 -14.62 33.19 -2.31
C LEU A 13 -13.28 33.05 -1.56
N GLY A 14 -12.96 31.81 -1.10
CA GLY A 14 -11.69 31.50 -0.48
C GLY A 14 -10.54 31.66 -1.48
N ILE A 15 -9.67 32.60 -1.20
CA ILE A 15 -8.44 32.85 -1.98
C ILE A 15 -7.48 31.69 -1.73
N ILE A 16 -7.25 30.91 -2.75
CA ILE A 16 -6.19 29.90 -2.76
C ILE A 16 -4.86 30.64 -2.95
N LEU A 17 -4.10 30.80 -1.87
CA LEU A 17 -2.72 31.26 -1.92
C LEU A 17 -1.85 30.15 -2.51
N THR A 18 -1.45 30.32 -3.76
CA THR A 18 -0.43 29.51 -4.41
C THR A 18 0.95 29.84 -3.83
N GLY A 19 1.32 29.12 -2.78
CA GLY A 19 2.70 29.08 -2.30
C GLY A 19 3.46 27.96 -2.99
N CYS A 20 4.31 28.29 -3.95
CA CYS A 20 5.24 27.34 -4.55
C CYS A 20 6.33 27.01 -3.54
N ASN A 21 6.26 25.82 -2.93
CA ASN A 21 7.38 25.22 -2.21
C ASN A 21 7.50 23.73 -2.58
N ASN A 22 8.74 23.23 -2.59
CA ASN A 22 9.11 21.85 -2.95
C ASN A 22 8.37 20.73 -2.18
N THR A 23 7.52 21.07 -1.22
CA THR A 23 6.63 20.18 -0.49
C THR A 23 5.47 19.64 -1.36
N GLN A 24 5.13 20.30 -2.46
CA GLN A 24 4.02 19.88 -3.33
C GLN A 24 4.34 18.64 -4.18
N LYS A 25 5.61 18.34 -4.43
CA LYS A 25 6.00 17.09 -5.13
C LYS A 25 5.72 15.85 -4.27
N GLY A 26 5.79 15.97 -2.94
CA GLY A 26 5.44 14.89 -2.01
C GLY A 26 3.93 14.65 -1.87
N ALA A 27 3.11 15.72 -1.93
CA ALA A 27 1.67 15.63 -1.78
C ALA A 27 0.97 15.00 -3.00
N ALA A 28 1.50 15.24 -4.23
CA ALA A 28 0.97 14.62 -5.45
C ALA A 28 1.22 13.12 -5.51
N ILE A 29 2.33 12.64 -4.91
CA ILE A 29 2.63 11.21 -4.77
C ILE A 29 1.74 10.56 -3.71
N GLY A 30 1.39 11.28 -2.64
CA GLY A 30 0.51 10.81 -1.57
C GLY A 30 -0.94 10.58 -2.02
N THR A 31 -1.49 11.45 -2.86
CA THR A 31 -2.86 11.32 -3.39
C THR A 31 -3.00 10.21 -4.43
N GLY A 32 -1.96 9.93 -5.21
CA GLY A 32 -1.94 8.80 -6.15
C GLY A 32 -1.88 7.44 -5.44
N GLY A 33 -1.17 7.34 -4.32
CA GLY A 33 -1.05 6.11 -3.52
C GLY A 33 -2.37 5.68 -2.85
N GLY A 34 -3.17 6.62 -2.37
CA GLY A 34 -4.46 6.33 -1.74
C GLY A 34 -5.51 5.77 -2.70
N ALA A 35 -5.57 6.31 -3.92
CA ALA A 35 -6.48 5.81 -4.96
C ALA A 35 -6.11 4.40 -5.45
N LEU A 36 -4.80 4.09 -5.49
CA LEU A 36 -4.33 2.74 -5.83
C LEU A 36 -4.68 1.72 -4.73
N LEU A 37 -4.60 2.10 -3.47
CA LEU A 37 -4.99 1.21 -2.36
C LEU A 37 -6.48 0.93 -2.35
N GLY A 38 -7.32 1.90 -2.60
CA GLY A 38 -8.76 1.69 -2.72
C GLY A 38 -9.12 0.74 -3.86
N ALA A 39 -8.46 0.86 -5.01
CA ALA A 39 -8.60 -0.08 -6.12
C ALA A 39 -8.03 -1.47 -5.79
N ILE A 40 -6.98 -1.53 -4.97
CA ILE A 40 -6.33 -2.78 -4.57
C ILE A 40 -7.16 -3.49 -3.52
N VAL A 41 -7.54 -2.84 -2.44
CA VAL A 41 -8.35 -3.45 -1.37
C VAL A 41 -9.74 -3.80 -1.89
N GLY A 42 -10.38 -2.99 -2.72
CA GLY A 42 -11.67 -3.28 -3.34
C GLY A 42 -11.64 -4.47 -4.32
N LYS A 43 -10.58 -4.62 -5.11
CA LYS A 43 -10.39 -5.80 -5.99
C LYS A 43 -9.99 -7.06 -5.24
N LEU A 44 -9.32 -6.94 -4.09
CA LEU A 44 -8.84 -8.07 -3.29
C LEU A 44 -9.93 -8.82 -2.55
N ALA A 45 -10.99 -8.13 -2.16
CA ALA A 45 -12.15 -8.76 -1.54
C ALA A 45 -13.00 -9.58 -2.52
N GLY A 46 -12.61 -9.69 -3.80
CA GLY A 46 -13.38 -10.43 -4.82
C GLY A 46 -14.74 -9.81 -5.12
N ASN A 47 -15.06 -8.69 -4.48
CA ASN A 47 -16.35 -8.03 -4.62
C ASN A 47 -16.18 -6.53 -4.35
N THR A 48 -16.20 -5.73 -5.41
CA THR A 48 -16.08 -4.26 -5.33
C THR A 48 -17.18 -3.63 -4.45
N ALA A 49 -18.29 -4.34 -4.27
CA ALA A 49 -19.40 -3.93 -3.43
C ALA A 49 -19.09 -4.08 -1.93
N VAL A 50 -18.31 -5.09 -1.51
CA VAL A 50 -17.94 -5.29 -0.11
C VAL A 50 -16.91 -4.25 0.35
N GLY A 51 -15.94 -3.90 -0.52
CA GLY A 51 -14.98 -2.82 -0.20
C GLY A 51 -15.65 -1.46 -0.06
N ALA A 52 -16.65 -1.15 -0.89
CA ALA A 52 -17.40 0.10 -0.82
C ALA A 52 -18.41 0.13 0.34
N ALA A 53 -19.02 -1.01 0.70
CA ALA A 53 -20.00 -1.08 1.77
C ALA A 53 -19.36 -1.00 3.18
N VAL A 54 -18.15 -1.55 3.35
CA VAL A 54 -17.43 -1.49 4.63
C VAL A 54 -16.89 -0.07 4.89
N GLY A 55 -16.45 0.64 3.87
CA GLY A 55 -15.84 1.96 4.06
C GLY A 55 -16.80 3.11 4.27
N ALA A 56 -18.03 3.01 3.77
CA ALA A 56 -19.03 4.07 3.95
C ALA A 56 -19.65 4.08 5.36
N ALA A 57 -19.41 3.05 6.17
CA ALA A 57 -20.10 2.83 7.45
C ALA A 57 -19.19 2.82 8.68
N VAL A 58 -17.86 2.89 8.53
CA VAL A 58 -16.96 2.90 9.71
C VAL A 58 -17.03 4.26 10.40
N GLY A 59 -17.76 4.30 11.52
CA GLY A 59 -17.90 5.53 12.33
C GLY A 59 -16.54 6.04 12.84
N ALA A 60 -16.46 7.34 13.17
CA ALA A 60 -15.24 8.00 13.63
C ALA A 60 -14.56 7.31 14.82
N GLY A 61 -15.35 6.72 15.73
CA GLY A 61 -14.83 5.96 16.87
C GLY A 61 -14.10 4.69 16.44
N ALA A 62 -14.67 3.90 15.55
CA ALA A 62 -14.04 2.68 15.03
C ALA A 62 -12.79 2.99 14.21
N GLY A 63 -12.83 4.06 13.39
CA GLY A 63 -11.67 4.56 12.65
C GLY A 63 -10.49 4.90 13.57
N ALA A 64 -10.75 5.54 14.72
CA ALA A 64 -9.72 5.88 15.70
C ALA A 64 -9.11 4.63 16.37
N ILE A 65 -9.94 3.60 16.64
CA ILE A 65 -9.46 2.32 17.20
C ILE A 65 -8.57 1.61 16.20
N ILE A 66 -8.98 1.55 14.94
CA ILE A 66 -8.20 0.95 13.85
C ILE A 66 -6.90 1.74 13.67
N GLY A 67 -6.96 3.09 13.65
CA GLY A 67 -5.78 3.95 13.54
C GLY A 67 -4.72 3.63 14.59
N LYS A 68 -5.10 3.53 15.86
CA LYS A 68 -4.17 3.14 16.94
C LYS A 68 -3.52 1.78 16.72
N LYS A 69 -4.28 0.78 16.22
CA LYS A 69 -3.73 -0.55 15.89
C LYS A 69 -2.75 -0.47 14.73
N MET A 70 -3.05 0.35 13.70
CA MET A 70 -2.16 0.58 12.56
C MET A 70 -0.91 1.36 12.95
N ASP A 71 -1.00 2.36 13.84
CA ASP A 71 0.16 3.09 14.37
C ASP A 71 1.12 2.16 15.12
N LYS A 72 0.58 1.22 15.90
CA LYS A 72 1.39 0.18 16.55
C LYS A 72 2.08 -0.72 15.54
N ALA A 73 1.35 -1.21 14.53
CA ALA A 73 1.92 -2.04 13.47
C ALA A 73 3.00 -1.30 12.68
N LYS A 74 2.78 0.00 12.39
CA LYS A 74 3.75 0.88 11.74
C LYS A 74 5.02 1.00 12.55
N ALA A 75 4.93 1.35 13.83
CA ALA A 75 6.09 1.49 14.72
C ALA A 75 6.92 0.19 14.80
N GLN A 76 6.25 -0.97 14.83
CA GLN A 76 6.92 -2.27 14.79
C GLN A 76 7.61 -2.52 13.43
N ALA A 77 6.97 -2.15 12.32
CA ALA A 77 7.53 -2.31 10.98
C ALA A 77 8.72 -1.38 10.73
N GLU A 78 8.73 -0.17 11.30
CA GLU A 78 9.84 0.79 11.22
C GLU A 78 11.14 0.27 11.86
N ALA A 79 11.03 -0.65 12.79
CA ALA A 79 12.20 -1.32 13.41
C ALA A 79 12.80 -2.41 12.52
N VAL A 80 12.12 -2.81 11.43
CA VAL A 80 12.59 -3.86 10.53
C VAL A 80 13.69 -3.32 9.62
N LYS A 81 14.82 -4.00 9.60
CA LYS A 81 15.95 -3.61 8.76
C LYS A 81 15.57 -3.59 7.27
N ASN A 82 16.01 -2.55 6.55
CA ASN A 82 15.77 -2.35 5.12
C ASN A 82 14.29 -2.17 4.72
N ALA A 83 13.39 -1.98 5.67
CA ALA A 83 12.00 -1.64 5.40
C ALA A 83 11.83 -0.12 5.32
N GLN A 84 11.13 0.35 4.30
CA GLN A 84 10.63 1.72 4.22
C GLN A 84 9.14 1.67 4.56
N VAL A 85 8.73 2.37 5.61
CA VAL A 85 7.37 2.28 6.15
C VAL A 85 6.64 3.59 5.98
N GLN A 86 5.41 3.52 5.49
CA GLN A 86 4.55 4.67 5.27
C GLN A 86 3.14 4.36 5.75
N THR A 87 2.49 5.35 6.35
CA THR A 87 1.04 5.33 6.53
C THR A 87 0.38 5.67 5.21
N VAL A 88 -0.63 4.92 4.84
CA VAL A 88 -1.46 5.16 3.67
C VAL A 88 -2.93 5.07 4.09
N THR A 89 -3.79 5.72 3.34
CA THR A 89 -5.24 5.70 3.60
C THR A 89 -5.91 4.97 2.44
N ASP A 90 -6.80 4.03 2.74
CA ASP A 90 -7.58 3.35 1.72
C ASP A 90 -8.71 4.25 1.16
N ALA A 91 -9.42 3.78 0.14
CA ALA A 91 -10.53 4.53 -0.46
C ALA A 91 -11.68 4.79 0.52
N ASN A 92 -11.72 4.08 1.64
CA ASN A 92 -12.74 4.17 2.68
C ASN A 92 -12.29 5.07 3.84
N GLY A 93 -11.13 5.72 3.72
CA GLY A 93 -10.58 6.57 4.76
C GLY A 93 -9.92 5.81 5.92
N LEU A 94 -9.80 4.48 5.84
CA LEU A 94 -9.14 3.69 6.86
C LEU A 94 -7.61 3.73 6.69
N GLN A 95 -6.94 3.86 7.83
CA GLN A 95 -5.48 3.82 7.87
C GLN A 95 -4.96 2.41 7.59
N ALA A 96 -3.92 2.32 6.75
CA ALA A 96 -3.15 1.12 6.47
C ALA A 96 -1.66 1.42 6.53
N VAL A 97 -0.85 0.38 6.64
CA VAL A 97 0.62 0.49 6.67
C VAL A 97 1.18 -0.13 5.39
N LYS A 98 1.93 0.66 4.63
CA LYS A 98 2.71 0.20 3.49
C LYS A 98 4.16 0.01 3.90
N VAL A 99 4.67 -1.18 3.68
CA VAL A 99 6.08 -1.54 3.90
C VAL A 99 6.70 -1.87 2.56
N THR A 100 7.74 -1.12 2.18
CA THR A 100 8.44 -1.28 0.91
C THR A 100 9.83 -1.85 1.15
N PHE A 101 10.18 -2.90 0.43
CA PHE A 101 11.52 -3.46 0.32
C PHE A 101 12.05 -3.28 -1.08
N ASP A 102 13.28 -2.78 -1.20
CA ASP A 102 13.98 -2.72 -2.47
C ASP A 102 14.26 -4.15 -2.99
N SER A 103 13.90 -4.41 -4.25
CA SER A 103 14.15 -5.72 -4.86
C SER A 103 15.64 -6.04 -4.98
N GLY A 104 16.51 -5.05 -5.08
CA GLY A 104 17.97 -5.25 -5.11
C GLY A 104 18.51 -5.81 -3.79
N ILE A 105 17.82 -5.54 -2.68
CA ILE A 105 18.12 -6.13 -1.37
C ILE A 105 17.56 -7.55 -1.27
N LEU A 106 16.37 -7.76 -1.83
CA LEU A 106 15.65 -9.03 -1.72
C LEU A 106 16.15 -10.10 -2.71
N PHE A 107 16.55 -9.71 -3.92
CA PHE A 107 16.82 -10.62 -5.03
C PHE A 107 18.02 -10.18 -5.88
N SER A 108 18.72 -11.14 -6.48
CA SER A 108 19.65 -10.84 -7.57
C SER A 108 18.92 -10.42 -8.84
N THR A 109 19.62 -9.78 -9.77
CA THR A 109 19.08 -9.32 -11.06
C THR A 109 18.43 -10.50 -11.81
N GLY A 110 17.22 -10.30 -12.32
CA GLY A 110 16.47 -11.32 -13.06
C GLY A 110 16.00 -12.53 -12.24
N SER A 111 16.28 -12.56 -10.93
CA SER A 111 15.93 -13.69 -10.05
C SER A 111 14.74 -13.36 -9.14
N ALA A 112 14.01 -14.39 -8.74
CA ALA A 112 13.01 -14.38 -7.69
C ALA A 112 13.44 -15.20 -6.46
N THR A 113 14.69 -15.70 -6.43
CA THR A 113 15.25 -16.39 -5.27
C THR A 113 15.69 -15.39 -4.22
N LEU A 114 15.18 -15.52 -2.99
CA LEU A 114 15.52 -14.61 -1.89
C LEU A 114 17.00 -14.72 -1.49
N ALA A 115 17.66 -13.57 -1.43
CA ALA A 115 19.03 -13.45 -0.93
C ALA A 115 19.09 -13.78 0.58
N ALA A 116 20.24 -14.23 1.07
CA ALA A 116 20.42 -14.52 2.50
C ALA A 116 20.18 -13.27 3.38
N SER A 117 20.63 -12.10 2.95
CA SER A 117 20.40 -10.82 3.64
C SER A 117 18.92 -10.45 3.74
N ALA A 118 18.13 -10.77 2.70
CA ALA A 118 16.69 -10.54 2.66
C ALA A 118 15.94 -11.36 3.71
N LYS A 119 16.39 -12.61 3.93
CA LYS A 119 15.75 -13.52 4.89
C LYS A 119 15.72 -12.95 6.30
N ASN A 120 16.79 -12.26 6.72
CA ASN A 120 16.83 -11.64 8.05
C ASN A 120 15.79 -10.51 8.19
N SER A 121 15.64 -9.65 7.18
CA SER A 121 14.65 -8.57 7.19
C SER A 121 13.23 -9.14 7.18
N LEU A 122 12.97 -10.15 6.34
CA LEU A 122 11.67 -10.80 6.27
C LEU A 122 11.34 -11.61 7.53
N GLN A 123 12.35 -12.16 8.23
CA GLN A 123 12.14 -12.82 9.51
C GLN A 123 11.67 -11.82 10.56
N GLN A 124 12.34 -10.67 10.71
CA GLN A 124 11.91 -9.60 11.60
C GLN A 124 10.49 -9.14 11.22
N PHE A 125 10.21 -8.97 9.93
CA PHE A 125 8.89 -8.57 9.46
C PHE A 125 7.81 -9.64 9.71
N SER A 126 8.15 -10.93 9.68
CA SER A 126 7.22 -12.00 10.05
C SER A 126 6.72 -11.88 11.49
N ASP A 127 7.59 -11.42 12.41
CA ASP A 127 7.21 -11.19 13.81
C ASP A 127 6.23 -10.02 13.94
N VAL A 128 6.39 -8.97 13.11
CA VAL A 128 5.40 -7.88 13.01
C VAL A 128 4.04 -8.44 12.57
N LEU A 129 4.00 -9.26 11.52
CA LEU A 129 2.76 -9.85 11.02
C LEU A 129 2.09 -10.77 12.05
N LYS A 130 2.85 -11.62 12.73
CA LYS A 130 2.36 -12.51 13.79
C LYS A 130 1.84 -11.75 15.01
N SER A 131 2.38 -10.57 15.29
CA SER A 131 1.92 -9.70 16.37
C SER A 131 0.66 -8.89 16.00
N ASN A 132 0.31 -8.82 14.71
CA ASN A 132 -0.80 -8.05 14.18
C ASN A 132 -1.76 -8.94 13.38
N THR A 133 -2.21 -10.05 13.96
CA THR A 133 -3.06 -11.07 13.32
C THR A 133 -4.42 -10.55 12.88
N GLY A 134 -4.90 -9.44 13.44
CA GLY A 134 -6.12 -8.77 12.99
C GLY A 134 -5.98 -7.99 11.69
N CYS A 135 -4.75 -7.85 11.17
CA CYS A 135 -4.52 -7.21 9.87
C CYS A 135 -4.53 -8.25 8.76
N ASP A 136 -5.17 -7.90 7.66
CA ASP A 136 -5.01 -8.57 6.38
C ASP A 136 -3.77 -8.04 5.66
N VAL A 137 -3.16 -8.86 4.80
CA VAL A 137 -1.91 -8.56 4.11
C VAL A 137 -2.06 -8.72 2.60
N ALA A 138 -1.59 -7.73 1.84
CA ALA A 138 -1.42 -7.80 0.39
C ALA A 138 0.05 -7.62 0.03
N ILE A 139 0.57 -8.46 -0.86
CA ILE A 139 1.97 -8.41 -1.32
C ILE A 139 1.99 -8.11 -2.80
N GLN A 140 2.77 -7.09 -3.20
CA GLN A 140 2.82 -6.59 -4.56
C GLN A 140 4.27 -6.46 -5.03
N GLY A 141 4.56 -7.05 -6.19
CA GLY A 141 5.85 -6.95 -6.84
C GLY A 141 5.83 -5.97 -8.00
N TYR A 142 6.95 -5.27 -8.19
CA TYR A 142 7.17 -4.32 -9.27
C TYR A 142 8.56 -4.48 -9.87
N THR A 143 8.71 -4.09 -11.13
CA THR A 143 9.98 -3.98 -11.84
C THR A 143 10.19 -2.55 -12.33
N ASP A 144 11.38 -2.27 -12.85
CA ASP A 144 11.57 -1.15 -13.77
C ASP A 144 11.03 -1.50 -15.18
N ASN A 145 11.25 -0.60 -16.14
CA ASN A 145 10.83 -0.77 -17.53
C ASN A 145 11.92 -1.39 -18.43
N GLN A 146 12.97 -1.97 -17.85
CA GLN A 146 14.02 -2.60 -18.66
C GLN A 146 13.49 -3.77 -19.47
N GLY A 147 13.78 -3.73 -20.75
CA GLY A 147 13.46 -4.81 -21.68
C GLY A 147 14.33 -6.05 -21.45
N TRP A 148 13.82 -7.18 -21.85
CA TRP A 148 14.54 -8.46 -21.80
C TRP A 148 15.28 -8.69 -23.11
N LYS A 149 16.51 -9.18 -23.01
CA LYS A 149 17.33 -9.54 -24.18
C LYS A 149 16.55 -10.52 -25.08
N ASN A 150 16.59 -10.32 -26.39
CA ASN A 150 15.91 -11.13 -27.40
C ASN A 150 14.38 -11.23 -27.20
N SER A 151 13.74 -10.17 -26.74
CA SER A 151 12.30 -10.07 -26.54
C SER A 151 11.75 -8.83 -27.21
N THR A 152 10.52 -8.90 -27.71
CA THR A 152 9.79 -7.70 -28.12
C THR A 152 9.40 -6.86 -26.90
N ALA A 153 8.87 -5.65 -27.12
CA ALA A 153 8.36 -4.80 -26.05
C ALA A 153 7.25 -5.50 -25.25
N GLU A 154 6.29 -6.11 -25.95
CA GLU A 154 5.16 -6.82 -25.33
C GLU A 154 5.62 -8.04 -24.54
N GLN A 155 6.57 -8.80 -25.08
CA GLN A 155 7.17 -9.93 -24.38
C GLN A 155 7.92 -9.48 -23.13
N SER A 156 8.61 -8.35 -23.19
CA SER A 156 9.32 -7.78 -22.05
C SER A 156 8.35 -7.32 -20.95
N ILE A 157 7.25 -6.68 -21.31
CA ILE A 157 6.19 -6.31 -20.37
C ILE A 157 5.63 -7.54 -19.67
N GLN A 158 5.32 -8.62 -20.41
CA GLN A 158 4.81 -9.84 -19.80
C GLN A 158 5.83 -10.51 -18.88
N LYS A 159 7.09 -10.62 -19.31
CA LYS A 159 8.18 -11.16 -18.48
C LYS A 159 8.41 -10.36 -17.20
N ASN A 160 8.26 -9.03 -17.26
CA ASN A 160 8.35 -8.18 -16.08
C ASN A 160 7.16 -8.42 -15.12
N LYS A 161 5.96 -8.65 -15.62
CA LYS A 161 4.81 -9.06 -14.80
C LYS A 161 5.06 -10.40 -14.13
N ASP A 162 5.52 -11.39 -14.87
CA ASP A 162 5.81 -12.73 -14.36
C ASP A 162 6.93 -12.70 -13.30
N LEU A 163 8.02 -11.94 -13.55
CA LEU A 163 9.11 -11.77 -12.58
C LEU A 163 8.62 -11.09 -11.30
N SER A 164 7.85 -10.03 -11.42
CA SER A 164 7.33 -9.30 -10.26
C SER A 164 6.37 -10.16 -9.43
N TYR A 165 5.50 -10.95 -10.08
CA TYR A 165 4.65 -11.93 -9.41
C TYR A 165 5.48 -13.02 -8.71
N SER A 166 6.48 -13.58 -9.38
CA SER A 166 7.35 -14.61 -8.81
C SER A 166 8.10 -14.09 -7.56
N ARG A 167 8.54 -12.82 -7.57
CA ARG A 167 9.18 -12.17 -6.43
C ARG A 167 8.20 -11.99 -5.25
N ALA A 168 7.00 -11.47 -5.50
CA ALA A 168 5.97 -11.33 -4.48
C ALA A 168 5.57 -12.69 -3.89
N SER A 169 5.47 -13.73 -4.73
CA SER A 169 5.18 -15.11 -4.34
C SER A 169 6.30 -15.69 -3.47
N SER A 170 7.57 -15.46 -3.80
CA SER A 170 8.71 -15.90 -2.99
C SER A 170 8.69 -15.29 -1.60
N VAL A 171 8.37 -13.99 -1.49
CA VAL A 171 8.18 -13.30 -0.20
C VAL A 171 7.03 -13.94 0.58
N SER A 172 5.87 -14.13 -0.05
CA SER A 172 4.69 -14.75 0.57
C SER A 172 5.01 -16.15 1.10
N THR A 173 5.65 -16.98 0.27
CA THR A 173 6.03 -18.36 0.64
C THR A 173 6.99 -18.37 1.83
N TYR A 174 7.98 -17.49 1.82
CA TYR A 174 8.93 -17.40 2.92
C TYR A 174 8.27 -16.91 4.21
N LEU A 175 7.41 -15.88 4.19
CA LEU A 175 6.66 -15.43 5.36
C LEU A 175 5.78 -16.55 5.94
N LYS A 176 5.10 -17.33 5.09
CA LYS A 176 4.33 -18.50 5.53
C LYS A 176 5.23 -19.56 6.19
N SER A 177 6.41 -19.83 5.65
CA SER A 177 7.37 -20.77 6.25
C SER A 177 7.87 -20.33 7.62
N LEU A 178 7.79 -19.03 7.93
CA LEU A 178 8.10 -18.44 9.24
C LEU A 178 6.89 -18.38 10.20
N GLY A 179 5.78 -19.00 9.82
CA GLY A 179 4.58 -19.12 10.66
C GLY A 179 3.56 -17.98 10.50
N VAL A 180 3.71 -17.11 9.49
CA VAL A 180 2.63 -16.15 9.15
C VAL A 180 1.44 -16.93 8.59
N SER A 181 0.24 -16.67 9.11
CA SER A 181 -0.97 -17.36 8.71
C SER A 181 -1.25 -17.17 7.21
N ALA A 182 -1.51 -18.25 6.50
CA ALA A 182 -1.93 -18.19 5.10
C ALA A 182 -3.25 -17.42 4.95
N ALA A 183 -4.15 -17.49 5.92
CA ALA A 183 -5.41 -16.76 5.93
C ALA A 183 -5.24 -15.24 6.07
N GLN A 184 -4.12 -14.79 6.65
CA GLN A 184 -3.78 -13.37 6.77
C GLN A 184 -3.33 -12.77 5.42
N ILE A 185 -2.69 -13.56 4.55
CA ILE A 185 -2.20 -13.10 3.24
C ILE A 185 -3.33 -13.24 2.21
N LYS A 186 -4.02 -12.13 1.94
CA LYS A 186 -5.21 -12.10 1.07
C LYS A 186 -4.87 -12.04 -0.41
N SER A 187 -3.73 -11.43 -0.77
CA SER A 187 -3.34 -11.35 -2.17
C SER A 187 -1.84 -11.28 -2.38
N VAL A 188 -1.44 -11.80 -3.53
CA VAL A 188 -0.09 -11.73 -4.05
C VAL A 188 -0.19 -11.38 -5.52
N ASN A 189 0.36 -10.22 -5.93
CA ASN A 189 0.24 -9.72 -7.29
C ASN A 189 1.58 -9.24 -7.85
N GLY A 190 1.75 -9.37 -9.16
CA GLY A 190 2.86 -8.81 -9.92
C GLY A 190 2.34 -7.78 -10.92
N TYR A 191 2.84 -6.56 -10.82
CA TYR A 191 2.44 -5.44 -11.67
C TYR A 191 3.48 -5.12 -12.76
N GLY A 192 4.64 -5.81 -12.74
CA GLY A 192 5.71 -5.52 -13.69
C GLY A 192 6.15 -4.07 -13.58
N GLN A 193 6.25 -3.41 -14.70
CA GLN A 193 6.64 -2.00 -14.81
C GLN A 193 5.49 -1.00 -14.61
N ASP A 194 4.28 -1.49 -14.34
CA ASP A 194 3.12 -0.62 -14.09
C ASP A 194 3.31 0.12 -12.76
N ASN A 195 2.75 1.33 -12.66
CA ASN A 195 2.79 2.18 -11.45
C ASN A 195 4.22 2.51 -10.96
N PRO A 196 5.07 3.13 -11.80
CA PRO A 196 6.39 3.56 -11.38
C PRO A 196 6.30 4.64 -10.29
N VAL A 197 7.19 4.57 -9.30
CA VAL A 197 7.30 5.56 -8.21
C VAL A 197 8.40 6.58 -8.46
N ALA A 198 9.24 6.34 -9.46
CA ALA A 198 10.33 7.21 -9.89
C ALA A 198 10.53 7.15 -11.40
N ASP A 199 11.32 8.08 -11.92
CA ASP A 199 11.60 8.16 -13.35
C ASP A 199 12.44 6.97 -13.83
N ASN A 200 11.88 6.18 -14.75
CA ASN A 200 12.54 5.03 -15.36
C ASN A 200 13.68 5.39 -16.35
N SER A 201 13.86 6.66 -16.69
CA SER A 201 14.97 7.10 -17.52
C SER A 201 16.31 7.12 -16.80
N THR A 202 16.31 7.05 -15.46
CA THR A 202 17.49 7.07 -14.62
C THR A 202 17.73 5.75 -13.90
N ALA A 203 18.99 5.36 -13.72
CA ALA A 203 19.34 4.15 -12.98
C ALA A 203 18.84 4.18 -11.51
N ALA A 204 18.86 5.37 -10.88
CA ALA A 204 18.35 5.57 -9.54
C ALA A 204 16.84 5.39 -9.47
N GLY A 205 16.09 5.92 -10.45
CA GLY A 205 14.64 5.75 -10.51
C GLY A 205 14.24 4.31 -10.81
N GLN A 206 14.95 3.65 -11.72
CA GLN A 206 14.77 2.22 -11.98
C GLN A 206 14.98 1.37 -10.71
N ALA A 207 16.00 1.69 -9.91
CA ALA A 207 16.22 1.00 -8.64
C ALA A 207 15.04 1.16 -7.68
N GLN A 208 14.44 2.34 -7.58
CA GLN A 208 13.26 2.60 -6.76
C GLN A 208 12.01 1.86 -7.30
N ASN A 209 11.88 1.74 -8.61
CA ASN A 209 10.76 1.03 -9.24
C ASN A 209 10.84 -0.49 -9.01
N ARG A 210 12.04 -1.06 -8.94
CA ARG A 210 12.26 -2.47 -8.58
C ARG A 210 12.04 -2.67 -7.08
N ARG A 211 10.81 -2.98 -6.67
CA ARG A 211 10.41 -3.09 -5.27
C ARG A 211 9.37 -4.17 -5.01
N VAL A 212 9.25 -4.55 -3.76
CA VAL A 212 8.11 -5.31 -3.23
C VAL A 212 7.43 -4.46 -2.16
N GLU A 213 6.15 -4.23 -2.32
CA GLU A 213 5.32 -3.52 -1.36
C GLU A 213 4.42 -4.52 -0.62
N ILE A 214 4.37 -4.39 0.70
CA ILE A 214 3.50 -5.19 1.55
C ILE A 214 2.57 -4.24 2.30
N TYR A 215 1.28 -4.46 2.15
CA TYR A 215 0.26 -3.65 2.80
C TYR A 215 -0.36 -4.43 3.94
N LEU A 216 -0.39 -3.79 5.13
CA LEU A 216 -1.16 -4.25 6.27
C LEU A 216 -2.38 -3.34 6.40
N TYR A 217 -3.56 -3.92 6.42
CA TYR A 217 -4.82 -3.19 6.52
C TYR A 217 -5.79 -3.95 7.43
N ALA A 218 -6.82 -3.24 7.93
CA ALA A 218 -7.79 -3.84 8.84
C ALA A 218 -8.55 -4.97 8.16
N SER A 219 -8.60 -6.14 8.79
CA SER A 219 -9.47 -7.23 8.36
C SER A 219 -10.94 -6.89 8.65
N GLU A 220 -11.85 -7.57 7.99
CA GLU A 220 -13.29 -7.42 8.28
C GLU A 220 -13.62 -7.71 9.75
N ALA A 221 -12.95 -8.69 10.35
CA ALA A 221 -13.10 -9.01 11.76
C ALA A 221 -12.62 -7.86 12.67
N MET A 222 -11.48 -7.23 12.35
CA MET A 222 -10.99 -6.07 13.08
C MET A 222 -11.94 -4.89 12.97
N ILE A 223 -12.55 -4.66 11.81
CA ILE A 223 -13.51 -3.57 11.59
C ILE A 223 -14.76 -3.80 12.45
N LYS A 224 -15.36 -4.99 12.37
CA LYS A 224 -16.54 -5.35 13.19
C LYS A 224 -16.27 -5.22 14.69
N GLN A 225 -15.06 -5.63 15.13
CA GLN A 225 -14.67 -5.48 16.53
C GLN A 225 -14.56 -3.99 16.92
N ALA A 226 -13.93 -3.18 16.08
CA ALA A 226 -13.77 -1.75 16.34
C ALA A 226 -15.13 -1.01 16.39
N GLU A 227 -16.06 -1.38 15.51
CA GLU A 227 -17.45 -0.86 15.52
C GLU A 227 -18.19 -1.23 16.82
N ALA A 228 -18.06 -2.47 17.27
CA ALA A 228 -18.65 -2.91 18.52
C ALA A 228 -18.04 -2.22 19.75
N GLU A 229 -16.75 -1.92 19.73
CA GLU A 229 -16.05 -1.18 20.78
C GLU A 229 -16.46 0.31 20.79
N ALA A 230 -16.64 0.90 19.61
CA ALA A 230 -17.00 2.32 19.47
C ALA A 230 -18.48 2.61 19.79
N GLY A 231 -19.35 1.61 19.70
CA GLY A 231 -20.78 1.71 20.00
C GLY A 231 -21.13 1.49 21.47
N ARG A 232 -20.14 1.23 22.32
CA ARG A 232 -20.28 1.11 23.78
C ARG A 232 -19.93 2.39 24.49
#